data_5093b3512a1d679b6f7eeeec41492994
#
_entry.id   5093b3512a1d679b6f7eeeec41492994
#
_cell.length_a   1.000
_cell.length_b   1.000
_cell.length_c   1.000
_cell.angle_alpha   90.00
_cell.angle_beta   90.00
_cell.angle_gamma   90.00
#
_symmetry.space_group_name_H-M   'P 1'
#
loop_
_entity.id
_entity.type
_entity.pdbx_description
1 polymer ?
#
loop_
_entity_poly.entity_id
_entity_poly.type
_entity_poly.pdbx_seq_one_letter_code
_entity_poly.pdbx_strand_id
1 'polypeptide(L)'
;MFTIVLFEPEIPPNTGNIIRLCANTGADLHLVKPLGFTLEDKQLKRAGLDYHEYATLKVHENWAECKEALAGRRMFAVTTKGSARYSDIQFKAGDVFVFGPETRGLPEEIRDEFSPEHRIRLPMLANSRSLNLSNSAAVLLYEAWRKIGFAGGV
;
A
#
# COMPACT_ATOMS: atom_id res chain seq x y z
N MET A 1 7.81 -1.05 11.96
CA MET A 1 6.45 -0.65 11.58
C MET A 1 6.13 -1.18 10.19
N PHE A 2 4.89 -1.04 9.74
CA PHE A 2 4.46 -1.51 8.42
C PHE A 2 4.96 -0.61 7.30
N THR A 3 5.02 -1.14 6.09
CA THR A 3 5.32 -0.37 4.89
C THR A 3 4.24 -0.62 3.85
N ILE A 4 3.78 0.46 3.21
CA ILE A 4 2.90 0.38 2.05
C ILE A 4 3.74 0.65 0.81
N VAL A 5 3.58 -0.20 -0.21
CA VAL A 5 4.17 -0.01 -1.53
C VAL A 5 3.05 0.23 -2.52
N LEU A 6 3.15 1.32 -3.29
CA LEU A 6 2.25 1.58 -4.41
C LEU A 6 3.01 1.33 -5.70
N PHE A 7 2.61 0.28 -6.41
CA PHE A 7 3.20 -0.08 -7.69
C PHE A 7 2.54 0.73 -8.80
N GLU A 8 3.30 1.63 -9.39
CA GLU A 8 2.88 2.49 -10.51
C GLU A 8 1.53 3.19 -10.25
N PRO A 9 1.41 3.94 -9.14
CA PRO A 9 0.15 4.60 -8.82
C PRO A 9 -0.20 5.66 -9.86
N GLU A 10 -1.50 5.85 -10.11
CA GLU A 10 -2.00 6.65 -11.22
C GLU A 10 -2.72 7.92 -10.79
N ILE A 11 -3.41 7.88 -9.66
CA ILE A 11 -4.35 8.93 -9.25
C ILE A 11 -3.77 9.72 -8.07
N PRO A 12 -3.36 10.99 -8.29
CA PRO A 12 -2.66 11.77 -7.27
C PRO A 12 -3.39 11.89 -5.92
N PRO A 13 -4.70 12.16 -5.86
CA PRO A 13 -5.38 12.25 -4.57
C PRO A 13 -5.28 10.99 -3.72
N ASN A 14 -5.27 9.80 -4.33
CA ASN A 14 -5.10 8.56 -3.59
C ASN A 14 -3.74 8.49 -2.92
N THR A 15 -2.69 8.80 -3.67
CA THR A 15 -1.33 8.83 -3.10
C THR A 15 -1.23 9.87 -1.99
N GLY A 16 -1.81 11.06 -2.17
CA GLY A 16 -1.83 12.09 -1.14
C GLY A 16 -2.48 11.62 0.15
N ASN A 17 -3.64 10.97 0.04
CA ASN A 17 -4.32 10.42 1.21
C ASN A 17 -3.50 9.34 1.90
N ILE A 18 -2.79 8.52 1.13
CA ILE A 18 -1.96 7.45 1.69
C ILE A 18 -0.70 8.01 2.37
N ILE A 19 -0.13 9.08 1.83
CA ILE A 19 0.98 9.79 2.50
C ILE A 19 0.54 10.22 3.91
N ARG A 20 -0.64 10.85 4.02
CA ARG A 20 -1.17 11.26 5.30
C ARG A 20 -1.48 10.07 6.22
N LEU A 21 -2.07 9.02 5.65
CA LEU A 21 -2.35 7.80 6.41
C LEU A 21 -1.07 7.24 7.03
N CYS A 22 0.00 7.16 6.25
CA CYS A 22 1.28 6.64 6.73
C CYS A 22 1.88 7.55 7.82
N ALA A 23 1.79 8.87 7.64
CA ALA A 23 2.24 9.81 8.66
C ALA A 23 1.49 9.63 9.98
N ASN A 24 0.17 9.41 9.91
CA ASN A 24 -0.66 9.25 11.10
C ASN A 24 -0.43 7.93 11.83
N THR A 25 0.04 6.91 11.13
CA THR A 25 0.16 5.55 11.68
C THR A 25 1.60 5.12 11.92
N GLY A 26 2.57 5.93 11.48
CA GLY A 26 3.99 5.57 11.56
C GLY A 26 4.43 4.57 10.51
N ALA A 27 3.62 4.30 9.49
CA ALA A 27 3.99 3.42 8.39
C ALA A 27 4.88 4.18 7.40
N ASP A 28 5.74 3.44 6.70
CA ASP A 28 6.54 3.98 5.60
C ASP A 28 5.80 3.81 4.28
N LEU A 29 6.07 4.69 3.32
CA LEU A 29 5.47 4.61 1.99
C LEU A 29 6.55 4.57 0.92
N HIS A 30 6.47 3.57 0.05
CA HIS A 30 7.34 3.43 -1.10
C HIS A 30 6.51 3.49 -2.39
N LEU A 31 6.95 4.30 -3.34
CA LEU A 31 6.32 4.39 -4.66
C LEU A 31 7.25 3.77 -5.69
N VAL A 32 6.69 3.02 -6.63
CA VAL A 32 7.43 2.40 -7.74
C VAL A 32 7.03 3.08 -9.03
N LYS A 33 8.01 3.68 -9.72
CA LYS A 33 7.80 4.32 -11.03
C LYS A 33 7.51 3.29 -12.12
N PRO A 34 6.83 3.68 -13.21
CA PRO A 34 6.39 5.04 -13.51
C PRO A 34 5.17 5.46 -12.70
N LEU A 35 5.11 6.75 -12.33
CA LEU A 35 3.96 7.34 -11.67
C LEU A 35 3.07 8.00 -12.71
N GLY A 36 1.76 7.92 -12.54
CA GLY A 36 0.80 8.60 -13.39
C GLY A 36 0.69 10.10 -13.13
N PHE A 37 1.58 10.65 -12.32
CA PHE A 37 1.61 12.06 -11.92
C PHE A 37 3.02 12.44 -11.52
N THR A 38 3.26 13.72 -11.24
CA THR A 38 4.53 14.19 -10.66
C THR A 38 4.32 14.47 -9.17
N LEU A 39 5.38 14.41 -8.38
CA LEU A 39 5.31 14.78 -6.96
C LEU A 39 5.02 16.27 -6.75
N GLU A 40 5.13 17.06 -7.82
CA GLU A 40 4.77 18.49 -7.82
C GLU A 40 3.29 18.71 -8.17
N ASP A 41 2.53 17.65 -8.42
CA ASP A 41 1.14 17.75 -8.85
C ASP A 41 0.29 18.47 -7.80
N LYS A 42 -0.54 19.43 -8.28
CA LYS A 42 -1.39 20.21 -7.40
C LYS A 42 -2.43 19.37 -6.66
N GLN A 43 -2.93 18.31 -7.30
CA GLN A 43 -3.90 17.44 -6.66
C GLN A 43 -3.28 16.64 -5.51
N LEU A 44 -2.01 16.28 -5.64
CA LEU A 44 -1.26 15.67 -4.57
C LEU A 44 -1.11 16.65 -3.39
N LYS A 45 -0.74 17.89 -3.69
CA LYS A 45 -0.56 18.94 -2.67
C LYS A 45 -1.86 19.36 -2.02
N ARG A 46 -3.00 19.24 -2.72
CA ARG A 46 -4.33 19.59 -2.17
C ARG A 46 -4.74 18.72 -0.99
N ALA A 47 -4.09 17.61 -0.76
CA ALA A 47 -4.33 16.80 0.43
C ALA A 47 -3.92 17.52 1.72
N GLY A 48 -3.38 18.73 1.62
CA GLY A 48 -2.97 19.53 2.77
C GLY A 48 -1.73 19.00 3.46
N LEU A 49 -0.88 18.31 2.70
CA LEU A 49 0.33 17.69 3.24
C LEU A 49 1.39 18.71 3.54
N ASP A 50 2.08 18.55 4.65
CA ASP A 50 3.23 19.36 4.99
C ASP A 50 4.54 18.58 4.78
N TYR A 51 5.66 19.26 5.04
CA TYR A 51 6.99 18.67 4.83
C TYR A 51 7.19 17.37 5.63
N HIS A 52 6.68 17.31 6.84
CA HIS A 52 6.88 16.14 7.71
C HIS A 52 6.21 14.89 7.15
N GLU A 53 5.09 15.06 6.47
CA GLU A 53 4.32 13.95 5.93
C GLU A 53 5.03 13.27 4.76
N TYR A 54 5.94 13.98 4.07
CA TYR A 54 6.76 13.42 2.99
C TYR A 54 8.05 12.77 3.48
N ALA A 55 8.37 12.91 4.77
CA ALA A 55 9.71 12.52 5.27
C ALA A 55 10.00 11.02 5.13
N THR A 56 8.97 10.17 5.17
CA THR A 56 9.13 8.71 5.05
C THR A 56 8.84 8.19 3.65
N LEU A 57 8.59 9.09 2.69
CA LEU A 57 8.30 8.72 1.32
C LEU A 57 9.59 8.37 0.57
N LYS A 58 9.62 7.19 -0.04
CA LYS A 58 10.72 6.76 -0.92
C LYS A 58 10.17 6.45 -2.30
N VAL A 59 10.93 6.80 -3.33
CA VAL A 59 10.55 6.55 -4.73
C VAL A 59 11.61 5.67 -5.37
N HIS A 60 11.17 4.56 -5.96
CA HIS A 60 12.05 3.61 -6.64
C HIS A 60 11.85 3.69 -8.15
N GLU A 61 12.94 3.53 -8.89
CA GLU A 61 12.91 3.58 -10.35
C GLU A 61 12.17 2.40 -10.96
N ASN A 62 12.16 1.26 -10.27
CA ASN A 62 11.48 0.05 -10.73
C ASN A 62 11.19 -0.90 -9.58
N TRP A 63 10.46 -1.97 -9.88
CA TRP A 63 10.08 -2.97 -8.89
C TRP A 63 11.28 -3.70 -8.29
N ALA A 64 12.29 -4.00 -9.11
CA ALA A 64 13.49 -4.69 -8.63
C ALA A 64 14.21 -3.87 -7.55
N GLU A 65 14.35 -2.56 -7.75
CA GLU A 65 14.95 -1.67 -6.76
C GLU A 65 14.15 -1.65 -5.46
N CYS A 66 12.82 -1.62 -5.56
CA CYS A 66 11.94 -1.64 -4.40
C CYS A 66 12.09 -2.94 -3.61
N LYS A 67 12.10 -4.09 -4.29
CA LYS A 67 12.28 -5.38 -3.64
C LYS A 67 13.62 -5.47 -2.92
N GLU A 68 14.68 -4.94 -3.53
CA GLU A 68 16.01 -4.93 -2.91
C GLU A 68 16.01 -4.11 -1.64
N ALA A 69 15.39 -2.92 -1.66
CA ALA A 69 15.31 -2.04 -0.50
C ALA A 69 14.53 -2.68 0.66
N LEU A 70 13.60 -3.57 0.37
CA LEU A 70 12.74 -4.22 1.35
C LEU A 70 13.08 -5.70 1.55
N ALA A 71 14.27 -6.12 1.11
CA ALA A 71 14.71 -7.52 1.21
C ALA A 71 14.67 -8.00 2.67
N GLY A 72 14.26 -9.24 2.86
CA GLY A 72 14.17 -9.86 4.19
C GLY A 72 12.88 -9.55 4.93
N ARG A 73 12.03 -8.66 4.41
CA ARG A 73 10.74 -8.34 5.02
C ARG A 73 9.64 -9.15 4.37
N ARG A 74 8.65 -9.52 5.16
CA ARG A 74 7.52 -10.29 4.67
C ARG A 74 6.59 -9.39 3.86
N MET A 75 6.30 -9.78 2.61
CA MET A 75 5.48 -8.99 1.70
C MET A 75 4.18 -9.69 1.34
N PHE A 76 3.13 -8.89 1.21
CA PHE A 76 1.80 -9.33 0.77
C PHE A 76 1.35 -8.50 -0.42
N ALA A 77 0.85 -9.15 -1.46
CA ALA A 77 0.18 -8.47 -2.56
C ALA A 77 -1.29 -8.27 -2.20
N VAL A 78 -1.79 -7.05 -2.37
CA VAL A 78 -3.20 -6.74 -2.14
C VAL A 78 -3.90 -6.68 -3.48
N THR A 79 -4.82 -7.59 -3.73
CA THR A 79 -5.41 -7.78 -5.05
C THR A 79 -6.82 -8.35 -4.96
N THR A 80 -7.68 -7.96 -5.89
CA THR A 80 -9.02 -8.55 -5.99
C THR A 80 -8.97 -10.01 -6.45
N LYS A 81 -7.79 -10.47 -6.89
CA LYS A 81 -7.52 -11.85 -7.28
C LYS A 81 -6.89 -12.66 -6.16
N GLY A 82 -6.87 -12.12 -4.94
CA GLY A 82 -6.30 -12.79 -3.79
C GLY A 82 -7.19 -13.90 -3.28
N SER A 83 -6.57 -14.91 -2.66
CA SER A 83 -7.24 -16.04 -2.04
C SER A 83 -7.27 -15.96 -0.51
N ALA A 84 -6.40 -15.16 0.08
CA ALA A 84 -6.32 -15.02 1.53
C ALA A 84 -7.11 -13.80 1.98
N ARG A 85 -8.04 -13.99 2.92
CA ARG A 85 -8.80 -12.89 3.47
C ARG A 85 -7.92 -12.09 4.43
N TYR A 86 -7.93 -10.76 4.30
CA TYR A 86 -7.08 -9.89 5.09
C TYR A 86 -7.25 -10.07 6.61
N SER A 87 -8.47 -10.38 7.05
CA SER A 87 -8.77 -10.51 8.48
C SER A 87 -8.28 -11.83 9.09
N ASP A 88 -7.92 -12.80 8.25
CA ASP A 88 -7.46 -14.12 8.73
C ASP A 88 -5.93 -14.18 8.90
N ILE A 89 -5.22 -13.14 8.50
CA ILE A 89 -3.75 -13.13 8.51
C ILE A 89 -3.24 -12.59 9.84
N GLN A 90 -2.27 -13.28 10.41
CA GLN A 90 -1.58 -12.82 11.61
C GLN A 90 -0.42 -11.92 11.19
N PHE A 91 -0.70 -10.63 11.07
CA PHE A 91 0.32 -9.66 10.68
C PHE A 91 1.35 -9.45 11.78
N LYS A 92 2.55 -9.04 11.36
CA LYS A 92 3.67 -8.77 12.26
C LYS A 92 4.28 -7.42 11.91
N ALA A 93 4.87 -6.77 12.91
CA ALA A 93 5.62 -5.54 12.65
C ALA A 93 6.67 -5.79 11.57
N GLY A 94 6.80 -4.85 10.65
CA GLY A 94 7.71 -4.98 9.51
C GLY A 94 7.07 -5.53 8.25
N ASP A 95 5.84 -6.00 8.30
CA ASP A 95 5.16 -6.50 7.10
C ASP A 95 4.97 -5.39 6.07
N VAL A 96 5.01 -5.78 4.81
CA VAL A 96 4.91 -4.89 3.64
C VAL A 96 3.68 -5.25 2.84
N PHE A 97 2.89 -4.22 2.47
CA PHE A 97 1.67 -4.39 1.69
C PHE A 97 1.83 -3.71 0.33
N VAL A 98 1.72 -4.48 -0.74
CA VAL A 98 1.95 -4.01 -2.12
C VAL A 98 0.61 -3.88 -2.84
N PHE A 99 0.30 -2.65 -3.25
CA PHE A 99 -0.92 -2.32 -4.00
C PHE A 99 -0.58 -1.99 -5.45
N GLY A 100 -1.45 -2.37 -6.37
CA GLY A 100 -1.28 -2.08 -7.78
C GLY A 100 -1.89 -0.75 -8.21
N PRO A 101 -1.68 -0.39 -9.49
CA PRO A 101 -2.30 0.81 -10.07
C PRO A 101 -3.81 0.75 -9.96
N GLU A 102 -4.43 1.91 -9.77
CA GLU A 102 -5.86 2.01 -9.45
C GLU A 102 -6.77 1.42 -10.52
N THR A 103 -6.43 1.59 -11.79
CA THR A 103 -7.28 1.14 -12.90
C THR A 103 -7.01 -0.29 -13.35
N ARG A 104 -5.83 -0.84 -13.03
CA ARG A 104 -5.37 -2.13 -13.57
C ARG A 104 -5.15 -3.20 -12.52
N GLY A 105 -4.90 -2.80 -11.28
CA GLY A 105 -4.40 -3.72 -10.26
C GLY A 105 -2.97 -4.19 -10.54
N LEU A 106 -2.43 -5.04 -9.69
CA LEU A 106 -1.09 -5.58 -9.89
C LEU A 106 -1.04 -6.44 -11.15
N PRO A 107 -0.02 -6.26 -12.00
CA PRO A 107 0.17 -7.14 -13.15
C PRO A 107 0.32 -8.60 -12.71
N GLU A 108 -0.11 -9.52 -13.57
CA GLU A 108 -0.06 -10.95 -13.29
C GLU A 108 1.35 -11.41 -12.92
N GLU A 109 2.36 -10.96 -13.66
CA GLU A 109 3.75 -11.35 -13.40
C GLU A 109 4.24 -10.90 -12.04
N ILE A 110 3.72 -9.81 -11.51
CA ILE A 110 4.06 -9.35 -10.15
C ILE A 110 3.28 -10.16 -9.11
N ARG A 111 1.97 -10.39 -9.35
CA ARG A 111 1.17 -11.22 -8.45
C ARG A 111 1.76 -12.62 -8.31
N ASP A 112 2.26 -13.18 -9.40
CA ASP A 112 2.79 -14.54 -9.43
C ASP A 112 4.09 -14.70 -8.61
N GLU A 113 4.74 -13.59 -8.24
CA GLU A 113 5.88 -13.63 -7.34
C GLU A 113 5.47 -13.92 -5.89
N PHE A 114 4.18 -13.81 -5.57
CA PHE A 114 3.66 -14.04 -4.22
C PHE A 114 2.99 -15.39 -4.13
N SER A 115 3.22 -16.11 -3.03
CA SER A 115 2.50 -17.35 -2.77
C SER A 115 1.01 -17.05 -2.52
N PRO A 116 0.11 -18.03 -2.71
CA PRO A 116 -1.33 -17.80 -2.51
C PRO A 116 -1.69 -17.23 -1.13
N GLU A 117 -1.03 -17.66 -0.08
CA GLU A 117 -1.27 -17.18 1.28
C GLU A 117 -0.78 -15.74 1.50
N HIS A 118 0.01 -15.20 0.56
CA HIS A 118 0.48 -13.81 0.58
C HIS A 118 -0.22 -12.93 -0.45
N ARG A 119 -1.30 -13.41 -1.06
CA ARG A 119 -2.16 -12.63 -1.95
C ARG A 119 -3.44 -12.33 -1.18
N ILE A 120 -3.53 -11.11 -0.67
CA ILE A 120 -4.58 -10.68 0.25
C ILE A 120 -5.76 -10.12 -0.52
N ARG A 121 -6.95 -10.45 -0.05
CA ARG A 121 -8.18 -9.89 -0.57
C ARG A 121 -8.98 -9.21 0.55
N LEU A 122 -9.49 -8.01 0.25
CA LEU A 122 -10.52 -7.37 1.06
C LEU A 122 -11.87 -7.83 0.53
N PRO A 123 -12.75 -8.39 1.37
CA PRO A 123 -14.06 -8.86 0.89
C PRO A 123 -14.92 -7.75 0.32
N MET A 124 -15.67 -8.08 -0.72
CA MET A 124 -16.66 -7.20 -1.34
C MET A 124 -17.87 -8.03 -1.71
N LEU A 125 -19.03 -7.36 -1.85
CA LEU A 125 -20.20 -8.03 -2.35
C LEU A 125 -19.98 -8.42 -3.82
N ALA A 126 -20.67 -9.49 -4.27
CA ALA A 126 -20.58 -9.93 -5.65
C ALA A 126 -20.99 -8.79 -6.60
N ASN A 127 -20.31 -8.74 -7.76
CA ASN A 127 -20.55 -7.73 -8.80
C ASN A 127 -20.22 -6.29 -8.38
N SER A 128 -19.54 -6.10 -7.27
CA SER A 128 -19.09 -4.78 -6.85
C SER A 128 -17.84 -4.35 -7.62
N ARG A 129 -17.66 -3.04 -7.72
CA ARG A 129 -16.40 -2.47 -8.23
C ARG A 129 -15.32 -2.59 -7.17
N SER A 130 -14.06 -2.48 -7.59
CA SER A 130 -12.94 -2.42 -6.67
C SER A 130 -13.09 -1.24 -5.70
N LEU A 131 -12.63 -1.43 -4.47
CA LEU A 131 -12.57 -0.35 -3.49
C LEU A 131 -11.56 0.71 -3.95
N ASN A 132 -11.81 1.96 -3.57
CA ASN A 132 -10.85 3.03 -3.75
C ASN A 132 -9.51 2.64 -3.08
N LEU A 133 -8.41 2.95 -3.75
CA LEU A 133 -7.07 2.55 -3.28
C LEU A 133 -6.76 3.07 -1.89
N SER A 134 -7.00 4.35 -1.62
CA SER A 134 -6.68 4.92 -0.31
C SER A 134 -7.57 4.32 0.80
N ASN A 135 -8.82 4.01 0.49
CA ASN A 135 -9.70 3.32 1.43
C ASN A 135 -9.18 1.92 1.74
N SER A 136 -8.78 1.17 0.70
CA SER A 136 -8.23 -0.17 0.86
C SER A 136 -6.97 -0.15 1.73
N ALA A 137 -6.09 0.80 1.49
CA ALA A 137 -4.86 0.94 2.27
C ALA A 137 -5.18 1.22 3.74
N ALA A 138 -6.15 2.11 4.01
CA ALA A 138 -6.53 2.44 5.38
C ALA A 138 -7.14 1.23 6.10
N VAL A 139 -8.04 0.52 5.45
CA VAL A 139 -8.70 -0.65 6.04
C VAL A 139 -7.65 -1.71 6.41
N LEU A 140 -6.77 -2.04 5.47
CA LEU A 140 -5.75 -3.07 5.71
C LEU A 140 -4.74 -2.64 6.77
N LEU A 141 -4.26 -1.41 6.69
CA LEU A 141 -3.23 -0.92 7.60
C LEU A 141 -3.74 -0.89 9.04
N TYR A 142 -4.98 -0.42 9.27
CA TYR A 142 -5.56 -0.40 10.61
C TYR A 142 -5.86 -1.81 11.12
N GLU A 143 -6.25 -2.74 10.27
CA GLU A 143 -6.43 -4.13 10.69
C GLU A 143 -5.09 -4.76 11.10
N ALA A 144 -4.04 -4.51 10.31
CA ALA A 144 -2.71 -5.03 10.65
C ALA A 144 -2.20 -4.43 11.96
N TRP A 145 -2.41 -3.12 12.15
CA TRP A 145 -2.01 -2.42 13.37
C TRP A 145 -2.80 -2.93 14.58
N ARG A 146 -4.11 -3.17 14.40
CA ARG A 146 -4.94 -3.76 15.45
C ARG A 146 -4.39 -5.11 15.91
N LYS A 147 -3.97 -5.95 14.97
CA LYS A 147 -3.45 -7.29 15.26
C LYS A 147 -2.13 -7.29 16.02
N ILE A 148 -1.40 -6.19 16.01
CA ILE A 148 -0.20 -6.03 16.85
C ILE A 148 -0.48 -5.12 18.05
N GLY A 149 -1.75 -4.95 18.43
CA GLY A 149 -2.16 -4.22 19.62
C GLY A 149 -2.07 -2.72 19.52
N PHE A 150 -2.11 -2.13 18.32
CA PHE A 150 -1.96 -0.69 18.09
C PHE A 150 -0.67 -0.15 18.70
N ALA A 151 0.42 -0.91 18.62
CA ALA A 151 1.70 -0.54 19.20
C ALA A 151 2.11 0.88 18.80
N GLY A 152 2.43 1.72 19.79
CA GLY A 152 2.78 3.12 19.60
C GLY A 152 1.59 4.08 19.45
N GLY A 153 0.37 3.56 19.36
CA GLY A 153 -0.83 4.39 19.25
C GLY A 153 -1.33 4.92 20.58
N VAL A 154 -2.08 6.01 20.51
CA VAL A 154 -2.70 6.64 21.70
C VAL A 154 -4.21 6.71 21.55
#